data_c33ec90cb0f3a6f42bb484d722d245b0
#
_entry.id   c33ec90cb0f3a6f42bb484d722d245b0
#
_cell.length_a   1.000
_cell.length_b   1.000
_cell.length_c   1.000
_cell.angle_alpha   90.00
_cell.angle_beta   90.00
_cell.angle_gamma   90.00
#
_symmetry.space_group_name_H-M   'P 1'
#
loop_
_entity.id
_entity.type
_entity.pdbx_description
1 polymer ?
#
loop_
_entity_poly.entity_id
_entity_poly.type
_entity_poly.pdbx_seq_one_letter_code
_entity_poly.pdbx_strand_id
1 'polypeptide(L)'
;MSTETSVSASDAAWRARELIPELRERAAQTALDRRLPVTNIDVLRRSGALKTIQAKRNGGYALGIRSHLDVMSALGRGCGSTAWVAGVVQAHSWLASHFPEQGQDDVYGANPDTIVSAVIGPRGKATRTADGFHLEGVWPFGSGCERADWLLLGGIVFDEDGNELDQGDFMVPVSSVTIKDDWYVSGLTGTGSCTIVITGVDVPAHRFLSLPGLIMGNSPGAHLHGDDWVQRCAPVPVLTIALCGGAIGIARQALDDFPSAIKGKVIAYTADPQEPHPFTHIRIGDAASRIREGELLLYSVADELDAAALANVEVPFLRRAEMRNDCATAVRRLLEGVEILFRESGATGVRTSSPMNRALADLQAINNHGLMKLETNQEMYGRLLLGLEPNTPLI
;
A
#
# COMPACT_ATOMS: atom_id res chain seq x y z
N MET A 1 6.52 -10.84 -34.13
CA MET A 1 5.54 -10.17 -33.25
C MET A 1 4.85 -11.28 -32.46
N SER A 2 5.32 -11.59 -31.26
CA SER A 2 4.63 -12.49 -30.35
C SER A 2 3.37 -11.73 -29.84
N THR A 3 2.20 -12.30 -30.07
CA THR A 3 0.95 -11.86 -29.44
C THR A 3 1.12 -12.07 -27.93
N GLU A 4 1.62 -11.05 -27.21
CA GLU A 4 1.52 -11.05 -25.77
C GLU A 4 0.03 -11.10 -25.41
N THR A 5 -0.38 -12.24 -24.87
CA THR A 5 -1.75 -12.45 -24.40
C THR A 5 -1.97 -11.46 -23.27
N SER A 6 -2.86 -10.49 -23.45
CA SER A 6 -3.19 -9.50 -22.42
C SER A 6 -3.66 -10.23 -21.15
N VAL A 7 -3.03 -9.94 -20.02
CA VAL A 7 -3.43 -10.52 -18.73
C VAL A 7 -4.75 -9.88 -18.30
N SER A 8 -5.76 -10.71 -18.03
CA SER A 8 -7.05 -10.24 -17.53
C SER A 8 -7.01 -10.02 -16.00
N ALA A 9 -7.99 -9.28 -15.48
CA ALA A 9 -8.19 -9.11 -14.04
C ALA A 9 -8.34 -10.46 -13.30
N SER A 10 -9.10 -11.40 -13.90
CA SER A 10 -9.29 -12.74 -13.34
C SER A 10 -8.00 -13.56 -13.34
N ASP A 11 -7.16 -13.45 -14.38
CA ASP A 11 -5.86 -14.15 -14.44
C ASP A 11 -4.91 -13.60 -13.37
N ALA A 12 -4.83 -12.28 -13.21
CA ALA A 12 -3.98 -11.66 -12.19
C ALA A 12 -4.39 -12.09 -10.77
N ALA A 13 -5.69 -12.07 -10.47
CA ALA A 13 -6.22 -12.52 -9.18
C ALA A 13 -6.00 -14.02 -8.95
N TRP A 14 -6.18 -14.86 -10.00
CA TRP A 14 -5.93 -16.29 -9.92
C TRP A 14 -4.44 -16.58 -9.63
N ARG A 15 -3.52 -15.99 -10.38
CA ARG A 15 -2.07 -16.14 -10.15
C ARG A 15 -1.65 -15.73 -8.73
N ALA A 16 -2.23 -14.65 -8.18
CA ALA A 16 -1.96 -14.23 -6.82
C ALA A 16 -2.47 -15.24 -5.77
N ARG A 17 -3.64 -15.89 -6.01
CA ARG A 17 -4.16 -16.94 -5.12
C ARG A 17 -3.28 -18.17 -5.08
N GLU A 18 -2.68 -18.56 -6.20
CA GLU A 18 -1.74 -19.69 -6.26
C GLU A 18 -0.48 -19.47 -5.37
N LEU A 19 -0.15 -18.22 -5.04
CA LEU A 19 0.97 -17.89 -4.16
C LEU A 19 0.64 -18.03 -2.67
N ILE A 20 -0.64 -18.12 -2.28
CA ILE A 20 -1.06 -18.12 -0.85
C ILE A 20 -0.33 -19.18 -0.04
N PRO A 21 -0.27 -20.48 -0.43
CA PRO A 21 0.37 -21.52 0.38
C PRO A 21 1.86 -21.24 0.61
N GLU A 22 2.58 -20.88 -0.46
CA GLU A 22 4.02 -20.62 -0.42
C GLU A 22 4.35 -19.38 0.43
N LEU A 23 3.59 -18.29 0.30
CA LEU A 23 3.78 -17.09 1.11
C LEU A 23 3.43 -17.34 2.57
N ARG A 24 2.41 -18.16 2.85
CA ARG A 24 1.98 -18.51 4.21
C ARG A 24 3.04 -19.34 4.94
N GLU A 25 3.64 -20.30 4.26
CA GLU A 25 4.74 -21.10 4.80
C GLU A 25 5.91 -20.22 5.26
N ARG A 26 6.25 -19.20 4.48
CA ARG A 26 7.37 -18.29 4.77
C ARG A 26 7.03 -17.10 5.66
N ALA A 27 5.75 -16.86 5.98
CA ALA A 27 5.31 -15.64 6.68
C ALA A 27 5.97 -15.45 8.06
N ALA A 28 6.13 -16.53 8.84
CA ALA A 28 6.78 -16.46 10.14
C ALA A 28 8.28 -16.11 10.03
N GLN A 29 8.99 -16.75 9.10
CA GLN A 29 10.41 -16.46 8.87
C GLN A 29 10.60 -15.05 8.31
N THR A 30 9.76 -14.61 7.39
CA THR A 30 9.73 -13.22 6.87
C THR A 30 9.63 -12.20 8.01
N ALA A 31 8.80 -12.47 9.01
CA ALA A 31 8.68 -11.60 10.18
C ALA A 31 9.97 -11.62 11.05
N LEU A 32 10.57 -12.78 11.27
CA LEU A 32 11.81 -12.92 12.03
C LEU A 32 13.01 -12.22 11.35
N ASP A 33 13.10 -12.34 10.03
CA ASP A 33 14.17 -11.72 9.23
C ASP A 33 14.01 -10.20 9.10
N ARG A 34 12.85 -9.65 9.48
CA ARG A 34 12.50 -8.22 9.40
C ARG A 34 12.57 -7.64 7.97
N ARG A 35 12.53 -8.49 6.95
CA ARG A 35 12.61 -8.12 5.53
C ARG A 35 12.01 -9.20 4.64
N LEU A 36 11.60 -8.84 3.44
CA LEU A 36 11.15 -9.83 2.47
C LEU A 36 12.35 -10.68 2.00
N PRO A 37 12.22 -12.01 1.99
CA PRO A 37 13.20 -12.88 1.33
C PRO A 37 13.18 -12.64 -0.18
N VAL A 38 14.32 -12.83 -0.84
CA VAL A 38 14.44 -12.69 -2.31
C VAL A 38 13.44 -13.60 -3.02
N THR A 39 13.21 -14.79 -2.49
CA THR A 39 12.23 -15.75 -3.03
C THR A 39 10.79 -15.19 -3.07
N ASN A 40 10.38 -14.33 -2.13
CA ASN A 40 9.07 -13.68 -2.20
C ASN A 40 9.03 -12.64 -3.34
N ILE A 41 10.10 -11.89 -3.54
CA ILE A 41 10.21 -10.95 -4.66
C ILE A 41 10.15 -11.71 -6.00
N ASP A 42 10.87 -12.82 -6.12
CA ASP A 42 10.90 -13.63 -7.34
C ASP A 42 9.52 -14.20 -7.70
N VAL A 43 8.76 -14.69 -6.71
CA VAL A 43 7.41 -15.20 -6.99
C VAL A 43 6.44 -14.07 -7.33
N LEU A 44 6.55 -12.89 -6.72
CA LEU A 44 5.76 -11.72 -7.07
C LEU A 44 6.05 -11.24 -8.50
N ARG A 45 7.33 -11.19 -8.90
CA ARG A 45 7.73 -10.85 -10.29
C ARG A 45 7.16 -11.85 -11.29
N ARG A 46 7.42 -13.17 -11.09
CA ARG A 46 6.96 -14.24 -11.99
C ARG A 46 5.44 -14.31 -12.15
N SER A 47 4.70 -14.06 -11.10
CA SER A 47 3.23 -14.04 -11.14
C SER A 47 2.65 -12.79 -11.81
N GLY A 48 3.43 -11.72 -11.94
CA GLY A 48 2.97 -10.41 -12.39
C GLY A 48 2.18 -9.64 -11.32
N ALA A 49 2.21 -10.08 -10.06
CA ALA A 49 1.48 -9.42 -8.97
C ALA A 49 1.96 -7.98 -8.69
N LEU A 50 3.13 -7.59 -9.18
CA LEU A 50 3.65 -6.22 -9.08
C LEU A 50 3.29 -5.32 -10.26
N LYS A 51 2.46 -5.80 -11.21
CA LYS A 51 2.18 -5.11 -12.49
C LYS A 51 0.72 -4.68 -12.68
N THR A 52 -0.13 -4.88 -11.68
CA THR A 52 -1.59 -4.75 -11.83
C THR A 52 -2.01 -3.36 -12.31
N ILE A 53 -1.54 -2.29 -11.63
CA ILE A 53 -1.86 -0.89 -11.97
C ILE A 53 -0.69 -0.12 -12.60
N GLN A 54 0.45 -0.76 -12.79
CA GLN A 54 1.57 -0.20 -13.55
C GLN A 54 1.13 0.06 -15.00
N ALA A 55 1.56 1.20 -15.58
CA ALA A 55 1.24 1.57 -16.95
C ALA A 55 1.77 0.55 -17.97
N LYS A 56 1.03 0.31 -19.06
CA LYS A 56 1.46 -0.62 -20.14
C LYS A 56 2.76 -0.18 -20.78
N ARG A 57 2.95 1.14 -20.98
CA ARG A 57 4.21 1.70 -21.48
C ARG A 57 5.41 1.22 -20.65
N ASN A 58 5.22 1.09 -19.35
CA ASN A 58 6.24 0.67 -18.39
C ASN A 58 6.27 -0.86 -18.15
N GLY A 59 5.60 -1.62 -19.00
CA GLY A 59 5.53 -3.10 -18.91
C GLY A 59 4.49 -3.64 -17.92
N GLY A 60 3.56 -2.80 -17.47
CA GLY A 60 2.46 -3.17 -16.60
C GLY A 60 1.22 -3.68 -17.34
N TYR A 61 0.18 -3.99 -16.57
CA TYR A 61 -1.10 -4.48 -17.10
C TYR A 61 -2.16 -3.38 -17.21
N ALA A 62 -1.99 -2.25 -16.50
CA ALA A 62 -2.94 -1.14 -16.40
C ALA A 62 -4.38 -1.61 -16.12
N LEU A 63 -4.53 -2.58 -15.21
CA LEU A 63 -5.83 -3.03 -14.71
C LEU A 63 -6.39 -2.01 -13.71
N GLY A 64 -7.68 -2.18 -13.32
CA GLY A 64 -8.33 -1.27 -12.37
C GLY A 64 -7.88 -1.44 -10.91
N ILE A 65 -8.30 -0.47 -10.09
CA ILE A 65 -8.06 -0.46 -8.65
C ILE A 65 -8.76 -1.65 -7.98
N ARG A 66 -9.95 -2.05 -8.47
CA ARG A 66 -10.62 -3.28 -8.02
C ARG A 66 -9.73 -4.52 -8.22
N SER A 67 -9.13 -4.67 -9.40
CA SER A 67 -8.22 -5.79 -9.69
C SER A 67 -6.99 -5.76 -8.79
N HIS A 68 -6.47 -4.58 -8.49
CA HIS A 68 -5.39 -4.40 -7.53
C HIS A 68 -5.79 -4.89 -6.13
N LEU A 69 -6.98 -4.51 -5.63
CA LEU A 69 -7.47 -5.00 -4.33
C LEU A 69 -7.59 -6.52 -4.30
N ASP A 70 -8.09 -7.16 -5.37
CA ASP A 70 -8.21 -8.61 -5.45
C ASP A 70 -6.84 -9.31 -5.35
N VAL A 71 -5.84 -8.79 -6.06
CA VAL A 71 -4.46 -9.32 -6.01
C VAL A 71 -3.86 -9.12 -4.63
N MET A 72 -3.93 -7.90 -4.06
CA MET A 72 -3.35 -7.60 -2.74
C MET A 72 -4.05 -8.38 -1.62
N SER A 73 -5.38 -8.58 -1.72
CA SER A 73 -6.15 -9.41 -0.78
C SER A 73 -5.68 -10.87 -0.82
N ALA A 74 -5.44 -11.42 -2.01
CA ALA A 74 -4.87 -12.76 -2.13
C ALA A 74 -3.49 -12.86 -1.46
N LEU A 75 -2.59 -11.93 -1.73
CA LEU A 75 -1.26 -11.91 -1.11
C LEU A 75 -1.35 -11.76 0.43
N GLY A 76 -2.28 -10.93 0.93
CA GLY A 76 -2.52 -10.71 2.37
C GLY A 76 -2.96 -11.96 3.12
N ARG A 77 -3.66 -12.88 2.46
CA ARG A 77 -3.99 -14.20 3.00
C ARG A 77 -2.75 -15.08 3.22
N GLY A 78 -1.71 -14.88 2.43
CA GLY A 78 -0.44 -15.58 2.56
C GLY A 78 0.49 -14.91 3.59
N CYS A 79 0.78 -13.64 3.39
CA CYS A 79 1.73 -12.88 4.22
C CYS A 79 1.43 -11.38 4.19
N GLY A 80 1.06 -10.80 5.34
CA GLY A 80 0.74 -9.37 5.48
C GLY A 80 1.88 -8.45 5.04
N SER A 81 3.11 -8.74 5.47
CA SER A 81 4.29 -7.95 5.07
C SER A 81 4.56 -8.00 3.56
N THR A 82 4.36 -9.16 2.92
CA THR A 82 4.53 -9.30 1.47
C THR A 82 3.46 -8.53 0.71
N ALA A 83 2.20 -8.61 1.16
CA ALA A 83 1.10 -7.85 0.56
C ALA A 83 1.28 -6.34 0.72
N TRP A 84 1.76 -5.88 1.88
CA TRP A 84 2.06 -4.48 2.12
C TRP A 84 3.12 -3.95 1.16
N VAL A 85 4.27 -4.63 1.06
CA VAL A 85 5.34 -4.22 0.12
C VAL A 85 4.86 -4.25 -1.32
N ALA A 86 4.09 -5.28 -1.73
CA ALA A 86 3.53 -5.34 -3.07
C ALA A 86 2.55 -4.18 -3.35
N GLY A 87 1.70 -3.82 -2.39
CA GLY A 87 0.80 -2.66 -2.49
C GLY A 87 1.56 -1.34 -2.62
N VAL A 88 2.59 -1.14 -1.80
CA VAL A 88 3.51 0.00 -1.86
C VAL A 88 4.18 0.11 -3.23
N VAL A 89 4.80 -0.98 -3.71
CA VAL A 89 5.46 -1.02 -5.03
C VAL A 89 4.48 -0.67 -6.14
N GLN A 90 3.26 -1.18 -6.11
CA GLN A 90 2.27 -0.89 -7.13
C GLN A 90 1.77 0.56 -7.09
N ALA A 91 1.52 1.12 -5.89
CA ALA A 91 1.18 2.53 -5.73
C ALA A 91 2.28 3.43 -6.34
N HIS A 92 3.53 3.07 -6.11
CA HIS A 92 4.67 3.86 -6.60
C HIS A 92 4.99 3.62 -8.08
N SER A 93 4.73 2.43 -8.61
CA SER A 93 4.77 2.19 -10.06
C SER A 93 3.70 3.00 -10.80
N TRP A 94 2.51 3.12 -10.20
CA TRP A 94 1.46 4.00 -10.70
C TRP A 94 1.90 5.47 -10.62
N LEU A 95 2.45 5.92 -9.50
CA LEU A 95 2.95 7.29 -9.32
C LEU A 95 4.10 7.62 -10.30
N ALA A 96 5.01 6.67 -10.55
CA ALA A 96 6.13 6.83 -11.47
C ALA A 96 5.67 7.11 -12.92
N SER A 97 4.47 6.65 -13.31
CA SER A 97 3.91 6.92 -14.64
C SER A 97 3.53 8.38 -14.86
N HIS A 98 3.45 9.18 -13.81
CA HIS A 98 3.14 10.61 -13.89
C HIS A 98 4.36 11.51 -14.08
N PHE A 99 5.58 10.97 -13.92
CA PHE A 99 6.81 11.71 -14.18
C PHE A 99 7.00 12.01 -15.68
N PRO A 100 7.88 12.98 -16.04
CA PRO A 100 8.29 13.19 -17.42
C PRO A 100 8.75 11.90 -18.10
N GLU A 101 8.61 11.83 -19.43
CA GLU A 101 8.95 10.65 -20.25
C GLU A 101 10.33 10.09 -19.94
N GLN A 102 11.35 10.96 -19.93
CA GLN A 102 12.72 10.56 -19.65
C GLN A 102 12.90 9.96 -18.26
N GLY A 103 12.16 10.46 -17.24
CA GLY A 103 12.17 9.86 -15.90
C GLY A 103 11.59 8.45 -15.87
N GLN A 104 10.50 8.20 -16.61
CA GLN A 104 9.94 6.87 -16.77
C GLN A 104 10.89 5.92 -17.50
N ASP A 105 11.57 6.41 -18.55
CA ASP A 105 12.55 5.63 -19.31
C ASP A 105 13.79 5.29 -18.48
N ASP A 106 14.26 6.20 -17.64
CA ASP A 106 15.36 5.93 -16.71
C ASP A 106 15.04 4.74 -15.76
N VAL A 107 13.78 4.63 -15.33
CA VAL A 107 13.33 3.59 -14.38
C VAL A 107 13.02 2.28 -15.11
N TYR A 108 12.25 2.32 -16.20
CA TYR A 108 11.66 1.13 -16.81
C TYR A 108 12.23 0.76 -18.17
N GLY A 109 12.98 1.67 -18.83
CA GLY A 109 13.45 1.46 -20.19
C GLY A 109 14.37 0.25 -20.37
N ALA A 110 15.20 -0.04 -19.36
CA ALA A 110 16.08 -1.20 -19.37
C ALA A 110 15.42 -2.47 -18.81
N ASN A 111 14.49 -2.33 -17.87
CA ASN A 111 13.85 -3.45 -17.17
C ASN A 111 12.44 -3.09 -16.73
N PRO A 112 11.38 -3.67 -17.36
CA PRO A 112 9.99 -3.42 -16.95
C PRO A 112 9.61 -4.07 -15.61
N ASP A 113 10.46 -4.93 -15.04
CA ASP A 113 10.31 -5.55 -13.72
C ASP A 113 11.00 -4.76 -12.61
N THR A 114 11.43 -3.52 -12.88
CA THR A 114 12.01 -2.60 -11.91
C THR A 114 11.07 -2.38 -10.72
N ILE A 115 11.60 -2.51 -9.52
CA ILE A 115 10.86 -2.29 -8.28
C ILE A 115 11.12 -0.85 -7.81
N VAL A 116 10.03 -0.10 -7.68
CA VAL A 116 10.04 1.27 -7.16
C VAL A 116 9.41 1.27 -5.77
N SER A 117 10.18 1.69 -4.76
CA SER A 117 9.67 1.98 -3.43
C SER A 117 9.64 3.50 -3.21
N ALA A 118 8.92 3.98 -2.20
CA ALA A 118 8.89 5.42 -1.91
C ALA A 118 8.69 5.76 -0.43
N VAL A 119 9.07 7.00 -0.12
CA VAL A 119 8.60 7.73 1.06
C VAL A 119 8.16 9.12 0.59
N ILE A 120 6.87 9.28 0.30
CA ILE A 120 6.28 10.49 -0.32
C ILE A 120 6.27 11.69 0.64
N GLY A 121 6.35 11.48 1.96
CA GLY A 121 6.39 12.57 2.94
C GLY A 121 7.57 13.52 2.67
N PRO A 122 7.38 14.87 2.69
CA PRO A 122 8.40 15.84 2.29
C PRO A 122 9.49 15.98 3.37
N ARG A 123 10.34 14.96 3.49
CA ARG A 123 11.44 14.88 4.47
C ARG A 123 12.78 15.34 3.92
N GLY A 124 12.90 15.41 2.59
CA GLY A 124 14.09 15.90 1.91
C GLY A 124 14.08 17.40 1.77
N LYS A 125 15.29 17.96 1.72
CA LYS A 125 15.55 19.31 1.24
C LYS A 125 16.19 19.21 -0.14
N ALA A 126 15.61 19.85 -1.14
CA ALA A 126 16.12 19.91 -2.48
C ALA A 126 16.41 21.37 -2.85
N THR A 127 17.66 21.70 -3.14
CA THR A 127 18.03 23.02 -3.63
C THR A 127 18.07 23.02 -5.15
N ARG A 128 17.39 23.97 -5.80
CA ARG A 128 17.38 24.08 -7.26
C ARG A 128 18.77 24.38 -7.78
N THR A 129 19.18 23.70 -8.84
CA THR A 129 20.44 23.92 -9.58
C THR A 129 20.14 24.24 -11.04
N ALA A 130 21.17 24.54 -11.86
CA ALA A 130 20.99 24.82 -13.28
C ALA A 130 20.35 23.64 -14.04
N ASP A 131 20.70 22.38 -13.69
CA ASP A 131 20.30 21.18 -14.43
C ASP A 131 19.26 20.31 -13.67
N GLY A 132 18.85 20.74 -12.46
CA GLY A 132 17.93 19.97 -11.65
C GLY A 132 17.94 20.39 -10.18
N PHE A 133 18.31 19.47 -9.28
CA PHE A 133 18.22 19.68 -7.85
C PHE A 133 19.37 18.99 -7.12
N HIS A 134 19.85 19.60 -6.05
CA HIS A 134 20.69 18.94 -5.06
C HIS A 134 19.83 18.48 -3.89
N LEU A 135 19.70 17.15 -3.70
CA LEU A 135 18.79 16.53 -2.72
C LEU A 135 19.58 15.97 -1.54
N GLU A 136 19.14 16.29 -0.33
CA GLU A 136 19.60 15.69 0.93
C GLU A 136 18.41 15.38 1.85
N GLY A 137 18.54 14.42 2.77
CA GLY A 137 17.49 14.13 3.73
C GLY A 137 17.57 12.78 4.41
N VAL A 138 16.57 12.54 5.29
CA VAL A 138 16.39 11.30 6.04
C VAL A 138 14.92 10.88 5.96
N TRP A 139 14.65 9.75 5.37
CA TRP A 139 13.30 9.22 5.15
C TRP A 139 13.11 7.90 5.92
N PRO A 140 12.49 7.93 7.11
CA PRO A 140 12.08 6.71 7.80
C PRO A 140 10.88 6.06 7.09
N PHE A 141 10.65 4.78 7.38
CA PHE A 141 9.52 3.99 6.87
C PHE A 141 9.58 3.66 5.36
N GLY A 142 10.77 3.50 4.78
CA GLY A 142 10.95 3.08 3.39
C GLY A 142 10.59 1.60 3.17
N SER A 143 9.31 1.25 3.06
CA SER A 143 8.84 -0.12 2.93
C SER A 143 9.41 -0.81 1.69
N GLY A 144 10.10 -1.93 1.89
CA GLY A 144 10.71 -2.70 0.79
C GLY A 144 11.93 -2.02 0.14
N CYS A 145 12.49 -0.96 0.71
CA CYS A 145 13.62 -0.22 0.13
C CYS A 145 14.85 -1.09 -0.14
N GLU A 146 15.11 -2.12 0.68
CA GLU A 146 16.22 -3.07 0.48
C GLU A 146 16.03 -3.99 -0.74
N ARG A 147 14.83 -4.03 -1.32
CA ARG A 147 14.46 -4.83 -2.50
C ARG A 147 14.11 -3.96 -3.71
N ALA A 148 14.17 -2.64 -3.54
CA ALA A 148 13.92 -1.68 -4.61
C ALA A 148 15.15 -1.49 -5.50
N ASP A 149 14.90 -1.17 -6.75
CA ASP A 149 15.90 -0.73 -7.71
C ASP A 149 15.95 0.81 -7.75
N TRP A 150 14.77 1.44 -7.57
CA TRP A 150 14.58 2.89 -7.52
C TRP A 150 13.71 3.32 -6.35
N LEU A 151 13.90 4.57 -5.93
CA LEU A 151 13.18 5.20 -4.83
C LEU A 151 12.52 6.51 -5.31
N LEU A 152 11.28 6.75 -4.86
CA LEU A 152 10.64 8.06 -4.92
C LEU A 152 10.71 8.67 -3.52
N LEU A 153 11.41 9.79 -3.38
CA LEU A 153 11.69 10.41 -2.09
C LEU A 153 11.12 11.82 -2.05
N GLY A 154 10.15 12.03 -1.16
CA GLY A 154 9.47 13.31 -0.98
C GLY A 154 10.40 14.38 -0.41
N GLY A 155 10.36 15.59 -0.98
CA GLY A 155 11.15 16.72 -0.52
C GLY A 155 10.53 18.07 -0.83
N ILE A 156 11.01 19.10 -0.15
CA ILE A 156 10.67 20.49 -0.40
C ILE A 156 11.77 21.11 -1.25
N VAL A 157 11.38 21.80 -2.31
CA VAL A 157 12.30 22.51 -3.25
C VAL A 157 12.50 23.94 -2.79
N PHE A 158 13.74 24.35 -2.68
CA PHE A 158 14.15 25.72 -2.35
C PHE A 158 14.95 26.35 -3.49
N ASP A 159 14.89 27.67 -3.60
CA ASP A 159 15.84 28.44 -4.39
C ASP A 159 17.19 28.63 -3.65
N GLU A 160 18.14 29.35 -4.29
CA GLU A 160 19.45 29.68 -3.71
C GLU A 160 19.33 30.59 -2.47
N ASP A 161 18.27 31.38 -2.39
CA ASP A 161 17.99 32.31 -1.29
C ASP A 161 17.26 31.64 -0.11
N GLY A 162 16.87 30.35 -0.27
CA GLY A 162 16.17 29.57 0.74
C GLY A 162 14.65 29.74 0.76
N ASN A 163 14.06 30.35 -0.27
CA ASN A 163 12.60 30.41 -0.40
C ASN A 163 12.05 29.08 -0.91
N GLU A 164 10.93 28.61 -0.35
CA GLU A 164 10.22 27.43 -0.81
C GLU A 164 9.56 27.69 -2.16
N LEU A 165 9.84 26.84 -3.14
CA LEU A 165 9.33 26.94 -4.51
C LEU A 165 8.24 25.92 -4.82
N ASP A 166 8.41 24.65 -4.32
CA ASP A 166 7.54 23.53 -4.63
C ASP A 166 7.78 22.40 -3.62
N GLN A 167 6.95 21.38 -3.66
CA GLN A 167 7.19 20.12 -2.96
C GLN A 167 6.82 18.96 -3.90
N GLY A 168 7.54 17.84 -3.80
CA GLY A 168 7.23 16.69 -4.66
C GLY A 168 8.18 15.53 -4.45
N ASP A 169 8.12 14.58 -5.35
CA ASP A 169 8.89 13.35 -5.29
C ASP A 169 10.04 13.35 -6.27
N PHE A 170 11.19 12.86 -5.82
CA PHE A 170 12.44 12.73 -6.58
C PHE A 170 12.72 11.27 -6.87
N MET A 171 12.94 10.90 -8.14
CA MET A 171 13.40 9.57 -8.55
C MET A 171 14.90 9.44 -8.33
N VAL A 172 15.30 8.52 -7.46
CA VAL A 172 16.70 8.27 -7.10
C VAL A 172 17.01 6.78 -7.21
N PRO A 173 18.10 6.34 -7.87
CA PRO A 173 18.50 4.94 -7.87
C PRO A 173 18.94 4.52 -6.47
N VAL A 174 18.62 3.28 -6.06
CA VAL A 174 18.96 2.77 -4.71
C VAL A 174 20.48 2.81 -4.44
N SER A 175 21.29 2.74 -5.48
CA SER A 175 22.77 2.84 -5.37
C SER A 175 23.28 4.21 -4.87
N SER A 176 22.43 5.25 -4.89
CA SER A 176 22.76 6.61 -4.45
C SER A 176 22.38 6.89 -2.99
N VAL A 177 21.87 5.91 -2.27
CA VAL A 177 21.38 6.09 -0.90
C VAL A 177 22.05 5.15 0.08
N THR A 178 21.98 5.49 1.37
CA THR A 178 22.32 4.59 2.47
C THR A 178 21.03 4.12 3.14
N ILE A 179 20.86 2.81 3.29
CA ILE A 179 19.74 2.21 4.03
C ILE A 179 20.25 1.76 5.40
N LYS A 180 19.58 2.20 6.48
CA LYS A 180 19.90 1.82 7.86
C LYS A 180 19.08 0.60 8.26
N ASP A 181 19.72 -0.43 8.84
CA ASP A 181 19.00 -1.59 9.41
C ASP A 181 18.41 -1.22 10.78
N ASP A 182 17.31 -0.48 10.79
CA ASP A 182 16.66 0.06 11.99
C ASP A 182 15.17 -0.32 12.13
N TRP A 183 14.69 -1.29 11.32
CA TRP A 183 13.29 -1.71 11.34
C TRP A 183 12.99 -2.72 12.45
N TYR A 184 12.74 -2.23 13.68
CA TYR A 184 12.37 -3.02 14.87
C TYR A 184 10.97 -2.64 15.36
N VAL A 185 9.97 -3.40 14.94
CA VAL A 185 8.53 -3.08 15.14
C VAL A 185 7.73 -4.31 15.55
N SER A 186 6.49 -4.10 16.03
CA SER A 186 5.59 -5.16 16.47
C SER A 186 4.71 -5.74 15.36
N GLY A 187 4.44 -4.99 14.29
CA GLY A 187 3.61 -5.42 13.16
C GLY A 187 4.22 -5.01 11.82
N LEU A 188 3.87 -5.70 10.73
CA LEU A 188 4.50 -5.57 9.43
C LEU A 188 6.03 -5.71 9.52
N THR A 189 6.50 -6.55 10.42
CA THR A 189 7.93 -6.70 10.72
C THR A 189 8.75 -7.10 9.50
N GLY A 190 8.19 -7.93 8.63
CA GLY A 190 8.86 -8.43 7.42
C GLY A 190 8.91 -7.45 6.25
N THR A 191 8.48 -6.19 6.42
CA THR A 191 8.49 -5.21 5.32
C THR A 191 9.84 -4.57 5.07
N GLY A 192 10.77 -4.62 6.05
CA GLY A 192 12.05 -3.93 5.96
C GLY A 192 11.87 -2.44 5.69
N SER A 193 10.94 -1.79 6.42
CA SER A 193 10.64 -0.36 6.22
C SER A 193 11.72 0.52 6.85
N CYS A 194 12.95 0.28 6.46
CA CYS A 194 14.17 0.90 6.98
C CYS A 194 14.26 2.39 6.65
N THR A 195 15.11 3.10 7.39
CA THR A 195 15.41 4.51 7.13
C THR A 195 16.37 4.66 5.96
N ILE A 196 16.00 5.52 5.00
CA ILE A 196 16.80 5.89 3.83
C ILE A 196 17.49 7.23 4.14
N VAL A 197 18.78 7.34 3.80
CA VAL A 197 19.60 8.55 4.04
C VAL A 197 20.30 8.96 2.76
N ILE A 198 20.20 10.24 2.41
CA ILE A 198 20.99 10.92 1.38
C ILE A 198 21.71 12.10 2.04
N THR A 199 23.02 12.14 1.89
CA THR A 199 23.88 13.23 2.40
C THR A 199 24.11 14.33 1.36
N GLY A 200 23.71 14.07 0.10
CA GLY A 200 23.80 14.98 -1.04
C GLY A 200 23.88 14.18 -2.34
N VAL A 201 22.92 14.37 -3.24
CA VAL A 201 22.91 13.78 -4.58
C VAL A 201 22.28 14.75 -5.57
N ASP A 202 22.86 14.84 -6.76
CA ASP A 202 22.29 15.64 -7.83
C ASP A 202 21.24 14.85 -8.59
N VAL A 203 20.04 15.39 -8.68
CA VAL A 203 18.87 14.78 -9.32
C VAL A 203 18.50 15.64 -10.54
N PRO A 204 18.54 15.08 -11.77
CA PRO A 204 18.14 15.80 -12.97
C PRO A 204 16.68 16.27 -12.91
N ALA A 205 16.37 17.39 -13.56
CA ALA A 205 15.03 18.00 -13.52
C ALA A 205 13.90 17.06 -13.95
N HIS A 206 14.14 16.16 -14.92
CA HIS A 206 13.15 15.18 -15.39
C HIS A 206 12.82 14.06 -14.39
N ARG A 207 13.55 13.98 -13.27
CA ARG A 207 13.32 13.03 -12.17
C ARG A 207 12.59 13.67 -10.98
N PHE A 208 11.93 14.80 -11.19
CA PHE A 208 11.08 15.46 -10.20
C PHE A 208 9.62 15.48 -10.65
N LEU A 209 8.70 15.22 -9.73
CA LEU A 209 7.26 15.36 -9.91
C LEU A 209 6.69 16.24 -8.82
N SER A 210 6.14 17.39 -9.20
CA SER A 210 5.41 18.27 -8.29
C SER A 210 4.16 17.57 -7.74
N LEU A 211 4.05 17.40 -6.43
CA LEU A 211 2.89 16.79 -5.79
C LEU A 211 1.66 17.71 -5.84
N PRO A 212 1.75 19.03 -5.55
CA PRO A 212 0.65 19.96 -5.80
C PRO A 212 0.21 19.95 -7.26
N GLY A 213 1.17 19.97 -8.20
CA GLY A 213 0.87 19.88 -9.62
C GLY A 213 0.09 18.62 -9.97
N LEU A 214 0.52 17.45 -9.50
CA LEU A 214 -0.18 16.18 -9.72
C LEU A 214 -1.61 16.20 -9.16
N ILE A 215 -1.81 16.69 -7.93
CA ILE A 215 -3.14 16.77 -7.28
C ILE A 215 -4.09 17.68 -8.06
N MET A 216 -3.55 18.74 -8.68
CA MET A 216 -4.28 19.67 -9.53
C MET A 216 -4.48 19.19 -10.98
N GLY A 217 -4.10 17.94 -11.28
CA GLY A 217 -4.22 17.34 -12.61
C GLY A 217 -3.09 17.68 -13.59
N ASN A 218 -2.03 18.35 -13.15
CA ASN A 218 -0.87 18.70 -13.95
C ASN A 218 0.18 17.59 -13.88
N SER A 219 -0.08 16.48 -14.57
CA SER A 219 0.86 15.36 -14.66
C SER A 219 1.66 15.44 -15.96
N PRO A 220 2.99 15.65 -15.91
CA PRO A 220 3.80 15.72 -17.12
C PRO A 220 3.81 14.43 -17.94
N GLY A 221 3.60 13.26 -17.30
CA GLY A 221 3.55 11.96 -17.96
C GLY A 221 2.17 11.53 -18.45
N ALA A 222 1.07 12.22 -18.11
CA ALA A 222 -0.28 11.77 -18.40
C ALA A 222 -0.54 11.49 -19.90
N HIS A 223 0.04 12.30 -20.80
CA HIS A 223 -0.13 12.18 -22.24
C HIS A 223 0.48 10.91 -22.85
N LEU A 224 1.34 10.20 -22.11
CA LEU A 224 2.06 9.00 -22.56
C LEU A 224 1.22 7.72 -22.46
N HIS A 225 0.10 7.75 -21.73
CA HIS A 225 -0.59 6.53 -21.33
C HIS A 225 -1.85 6.21 -22.17
N GLY A 226 -2.25 7.10 -23.08
CA GLY A 226 -3.32 6.82 -24.04
C GLY A 226 -4.58 6.22 -23.39
N ASP A 227 -4.88 4.95 -23.68
CA ASP A 227 -6.06 4.24 -23.19
C ASP A 227 -5.89 3.58 -21.81
N ASP A 228 -4.74 3.74 -21.17
CA ASP A 228 -4.51 3.21 -19.82
C ASP A 228 -5.31 4.02 -18.79
N TRP A 229 -6.62 3.86 -18.81
CA TRP A 229 -7.56 4.66 -18.04
C TRP A 229 -7.26 4.70 -16.52
N VAL A 230 -6.64 3.66 -15.94
CA VAL A 230 -6.28 3.63 -14.52
C VAL A 230 -5.28 4.75 -14.16
N GLN A 231 -4.51 5.26 -15.14
CA GLN A 231 -3.61 6.39 -14.93
C GLN A 231 -4.35 7.74 -14.81
N ARG A 232 -5.67 7.78 -15.06
CA ARG A 232 -6.53 8.96 -14.87
C ARG A 232 -7.23 8.99 -13.51
N CYS A 233 -7.04 7.97 -12.67
CA CYS A 233 -7.61 7.96 -11.32
C CYS A 233 -7.09 9.13 -10.47
N ALA A 234 -7.91 9.60 -9.52
CA ALA A 234 -7.53 10.66 -8.59
C ALA A 234 -6.31 10.23 -7.73
N PRO A 235 -5.21 11.01 -7.67
CA PRO A 235 -3.94 10.57 -7.12
C PRO A 235 -3.99 10.15 -5.65
N VAL A 236 -4.51 10.99 -4.76
CA VAL A 236 -4.51 10.69 -3.32
C VAL A 236 -5.41 9.51 -2.96
N PRO A 237 -6.64 9.38 -3.51
CA PRO A 237 -7.44 8.17 -3.38
C PRO A 237 -6.70 6.90 -3.84
N VAL A 238 -6.02 6.91 -5.00
CA VAL A 238 -5.23 5.74 -5.47
C VAL A 238 -4.12 5.39 -4.49
N LEU A 239 -3.28 6.37 -4.10
CA LEU A 239 -2.19 6.16 -3.15
C LEU A 239 -2.68 5.65 -1.79
N THR A 240 -3.91 6.01 -1.40
CA THR A 240 -4.52 5.54 -0.16
C THR A 240 -5.03 4.10 -0.29
N ILE A 241 -5.89 3.84 -1.27
CA ILE A 241 -6.55 2.54 -1.41
C ILE A 241 -5.58 1.41 -1.80
N ALA A 242 -4.51 1.73 -2.54
CA ALA A 242 -3.51 0.75 -2.95
C ALA A 242 -2.83 0.05 -1.75
N LEU A 243 -2.81 0.67 -0.58
CA LEU A 243 -2.28 0.11 0.65
C LEU A 243 -3.29 -0.77 1.42
N CYS A 244 -4.58 -0.73 1.05
CA CYS A 244 -5.65 -1.35 1.85
C CYS A 244 -5.90 -2.83 1.51
N GLY A 245 -5.59 -3.27 0.28
CA GLY A 245 -5.95 -4.61 -0.19
C GLY A 245 -5.38 -5.73 0.67
N GLY A 246 -4.14 -5.60 1.13
CA GLY A 246 -3.50 -6.56 2.03
C GLY A 246 -4.26 -6.75 3.35
N ALA A 247 -4.85 -5.68 3.90
CA ALA A 247 -5.65 -5.73 5.13
C ALA A 247 -6.89 -6.61 5.00
N ILE A 248 -7.56 -6.59 3.83
CA ILE A 248 -8.69 -7.50 3.53
C ILE A 248 -8.22 -8.95 3.66
N GLY A 249 -7.10 -9.28 3.00
CA GLY A 249 -6.56 -10.64 2.99
C GLY A 249 -6.17 -11.13 4.38
N ILE A 250 -5.48 -10.31 5.16
CA ILE A 250 -5.08 -10.61 6.55
C ILE A 250 -6.34 -10.92 7.39
N ALA A 251 -7.36 -10.06 7.34
CA ALA A 251 -8.57 -10.22 8.14
C ALA A 251 -9.38 -11.45 7.72
N ARG A 252 -9.53 -11.72 6.42
CA ARG A 252 -10.19 -12.91 5.89
C ARG A 252 -9.47 -14.18 6.30
N GLN A 253 -8.13 -14.19 6.23
CA GLN A 253 -7.37 -15.37 6.64
C GLN A 253 -7.47 -15.63 8.15
N ALA A 254 -7.46 -14.58 8.98
CA ALA A 254 -7.68 -14.71 10.41
C ALA A 254 -9.05 -15.30 10.73
N LEU A 255 -10.11 -14.92 10.00
CA LEU A 255 -11.45 -15.49 10.14
C LEU A 255 -11.48 -16.96 9.74
N ASP A 256 -10.86 -17.33 8.62
CA ASP A 256 -10.82 -18.72 8.13
C ASP A 256 -9.99 -19.64 9.06
N ASP A 257 -8.96 -19.13 9.71
CA ASP A 257 -8.11 -19.88 10.64
C ASP A 257 -8.76 -20.05 12.02
N PHE A 258 -9.69 -19.18 12.40
CA PHE A 258 -10.27 -19.13 13.74
C PHE A 258 -10.93 -20.44 14.18
N PRO A 259 -11.76 -21.13 13.37
CA PRO A 259 -12.36 -22.42 13.78
C PRO A 259 -11.31 -23.46 14.19
N SER A 260 -10.19 -23.53 13.46
CA SER A 260 -9.09 -24.44 13.80
C SER A 260 -8.37 -24.01 15.08
N ALA A 261 -8.28 -22.71 15.34
CA ALA A 261 -7.62 -22.15 16.51
C ALA A 261 -8.37 -22.43 17.82
N ILE A 262 -9.71 -22.65 17.79
CA ILE A 262 -10.52 -22.92 18.98
C ILE A 262 -10.90 -24.41 19.12
N LYS A 263 -10.63 -25.23 18.14
CA LYS A 263 -11.00 -26.66 18.14
C LYS A 263 -10.49 -27.39 19.37
N GLY A 264 -11.40 -28.04 20.09
CA GLY A 264 -11.10 -28.80 21.28
C GLY A 264 -10.74 -27.96 22.52
N LYS A 265 -10.88 -26.63 22.46
CA LYS A 265 -10.66 -25.75 23.62
C LYS A 265 -11.90 -25.73 24.54
N VAL A 266 -11.63 -25.46 25.80
CA VAL A 266 -12.64 -25.11 26.81
C VAL A 266 -12.51 -23.64 27.19
N ILE A 267 -13.61 -23.01 27.57
CA ILE A 267 -13.61 -21.64 28.12
C ILE A 267 -12.80 -21.64 29.41
N ALA A 268 -11.87 -20.71 29.53
CA ALA A 268 -10.94 -20.65 30.66
C ALA A 268 -11.66 -20.67 32.00
N TYR A 269 -11.17 -21.52 32.91
CA TYR A 269 -11.70 -21.74 34.26
C TYR A 269 -13.13 -22.30 34.31
N THR A 270 -13.63 -22.87 33.20
CA THR A 270 -14.92 -23.59 33.13
C THR A 270 -14.70 -25.00 32.56
N ALA A 271 -15.77 -25.82 32.56
CA ALA A 271 -15.78 -27.11 31.85
C ALA A 271 -16.46 -27.01 30.47
N ASP A 272 -16.86 -25.80 30.05
CA ASP A 272 -17.67 -25.61 28.85
C ASP A 272 -16.80 -25.62 27.58
N PRO A 273 -17.07 -26.51 26.62
CA PRO A 273 -16.39 -26.47 25.32
C PRO A 273 -16.65 -25.13 24.62
N GLN A 274 -15.60 -24.53 24.08
CA GLN A 274 -15.68 -23.20 23.46
C GLN A 274 -16.45 -23.22 22.12
N GLU A 275 -16.19 -24.22 21.27
CA GLU A 275 -16.76 -24.29 19.91
C GLU A 275 -18.29 -24.31 19.89
N PRO A 276 -19.02 -25.15 20.69
CA PRO A 276 -20.50 -25.19 20.72
C PRO A 276 -21.11 -24.05 21.57
N HIS A 277 -20.31 -23.20 22.20
CA HIS A 277 -20.84 -22.19 23.13
C HIS A 277 -21.48 -21.02 22.38
N PRO A 278 -22.74 -20.61 22.71
CA PRO A 278 -23.44 -19.55 22.00
C PRO A 278 -22.71 -18.21 21.98
N PHE A 279 -21.95 -17.88 23.02
CA PHE A 279 -21.15 -16.67 23.07
C PHE A 279 -20.05 -16.65 21.96
N THR A 280 -19.41 -17.79 21.71
CA THR A 280 -18.44 -17.93 20.61
C THR A 280 -19.12 -17.69 19.26
N HIS A 281 -20.35 -18.19 19.07
CA HIS A 281 -21.11 -17.98 17.84
C HIS A 281 -21.43 -16.51 17.61
N ILE A 282 -21.84 -15.79 18.65
CA ILE A 282 -22.11 -14.34 18.58
C ILE A 282 -20.81 -13.58 18.21
N ARG A 283 -19.69 -13.92 18.84
CA ARG A 283 -18.41 -13.23 18.61
C ARG A 283 -17.87 -13.45 17.22
N ILE A 284 -17.90 -14.67 16.69
CA ILE A 284 -17.45 -14.92 15.31
C ILE A 284 -18.38 -14.25 14.29
N GLY A 285 -19.68 -14.21 14.56
CA GLY A 285 -20.66 -13.49 13.74
C GLY A 285 -20.39 -11.97 13.71
N ASP A 286 -20.11 -11.34 14.86
CA ASP A 286 -19.73 -9.92 14.96
C ASP A 286 -18.41 -9.65 14.20
N ALA A 287 -17.39 -10.48 14.42
CA ALA A 287 -16.12 -10.36 13.71
C ALA A 287 -16.29 -10.45 12.18
N ALA A 288 -17.04 -11.43 11.70
CA ALA A 288 -17.33 -11.62 10.28
C ALA A 288 -18.07 -10.42 9.67
N SER A 289 -19.01 -9.82 10.41
CA SER A 289 -19.76 -8.63 9.98
C SER A 289 -18.84 -7.43 9.82
N ARG A 290 -17.96 -7.15 10.80
CA ARG A 290 -17.01 -6.05 10.74
C ARG A 290 -16.01 -6.21 9.58
N ILE A 291 -15.50 -7.42 9.38
CA ILE A 291 -14.61 -7.72 8.24
C ILE A 291 -15.36 -7.46 6.92
N ARG A 292 -16.62 -7.87 6.83
CA ARG A 292 -17.44 -7.65 5.64
C ARG A 292 -17.74 -6.16 5.39
N GLU A 293 -18.00 -5.38 6.44
CA GLU A 293 -18.18 -3.91 6.34
C GLU A 293 -16.94 -3.24 5.76
N GLY A 294 -15.75 -3.55 6.29
CA GLY A 294 -14.50 -2.99 5.77
C GLY A 294 -14.24 -3.36 4.31
N GLU A 295 -14.49 -4.62 3.95
CA GLU A 295 -14.36 -5.11 2.58
C GLU A 295 -15.31 -4.38 1.62
N LEU A 296 -16.59 -4.25 1.98
CA LEU A 296 -17.59 -3.55 1.14
C LEU A 296 -17.21 -2.10 0.88
N LEU A 297 -16.74 -1.37 1.91
CA LEU A 297 -16.28 0.00 1.75
C LEU A 297 -15.12 0.12 0.75
N LEU A 298 -14.09 -0.72 0.88
CA LEU A 298 -12.92 -0.66 -0.01
C LEU A 298 -13.29 -1.00 -1.45
N TYR A 299 -14.11 -2.03 -1.67
CA TYR A 299 -14.56 -2.36 -3.03
C TYR A 299 -15.47 -1.28 -3.61
N SER A 300 -16.31 -0.62 -2.81
CA SER A 300 -17.14 0.50 -3.26
C SER A 300 -16.28 1.68 -3.73
N VAL A 301 -15.23 2.03 -2.99
CA VAL A 301 -14.28 3.09 -3.39
C VAL A 301 -13.53 2.71 -4.65
N ALA A 302 -13.07 1.45 -4.77
CA ALA A 302 -12.37 0.97 -5.95
C ALA A 302 -13.23 1.02 -7.21
N ASP A 303 -14.49 0.54 -7.11
CA ASP A 303 -15.43 0.53 -8.23
C ASP A 303 -15.75 1.95 -8.72
N GLU A 304 -15.87 2.91 -7.79
CA GLU A 304 -16.13 4.31 -8.13
C GLU A 304 -14.90 4.98 -8.78
N LEU A 305 -13.69 4.73 -8.28
CA LEU A 305 -12.46 5.22 -8.92
C LEU A 305 -12.31 4.67 -10.33
N ASP A 306 -12.53 3.36 -10.51
CA ASP A 306 -12.47 2.71 -11.81
C ASP A 306 -13.52 3.28 -12.78
N ALA A 307 -14.75 3.45 -12.31
CA ALA A 307 -15.86 4.01 -13.13
C ALA A 307 -15.57 5.45 -13.55
N ALA A 308 -15.10 6.29 -12.63
CA ALA A 308 -14.77 7.70 -12.91
C ALA A 308 -13.63 7.79 -13.95
N ALA A 309 -12.57 7.01 -13.77
CA ALA A 309 -11.43 6.99 -14.68
C ALA A 309 -11.78 6.44 -16.06
N LEU A 310 -12.61 5.39 -16.15
CA LEU A 310 -13.14 4.85 -17.41
C LEU A 310 -13.98 5.88 -18.17
N ALA A 311 -14.86 6.59 -17.44
CA ALA A 311 -15.69 7.63 -18.01
C ALA A 311 -14.95 8.95 -18.32
N ASN A 312 -13.67 9.04 -17.91
CA ASN A 312 -12.86 10.27 -17.95
C ASN A 312 -13.55 11.44 -17.24
N VAL A 313 -14.11 11.16 -16.05
CA VAL A 313 -14.79 12.13 -15.20
C VAL A 313 -13.94 12.37 -13.96
N GLU A 314 -13.73 13.62 -13.61
CA GLU A 314 -12.99 13.98 -12.40
C GLU A 314 -13.81 13.64 -11.14
N VAL A 315 -13.17 12.98 -10.16
CA VAL A 315 -13.78 12.78 -8.84
C VAL A 315 -13.80 14.11 -8.09
N PRO A 316 -14.99 14.61 -7.65
CA PRO A 316 -15.10 15.87 -6.92
C PRO A 316 -14.24 15.90 -5.65
N PHE A 317 -13.70 17.06 -5.31
CA PHE A 317 -12.78 17.25 -4.19
C PHE A 317 -13.33 16.70 -2.85
N LEU A 318 -14.57 17.03 -2.51
CA LEU A 318 -15.23 16.49 -1.30
C LEU A 318 -15.32 14.96 -1.34
N ARG A 319 -15.60 14.38 -2.51
CA ARG A 319 -15.69 12.92 -2.65
C ARG A 319 -14.32 12.25 -2.51
N ARG A 320 -13.22 12.89 -2.96
CA ARG A 320 -11.84 12.40 -2.71
C ARG A 320 -11.55 12.30 -1.21
N ALA A 321 -11.94 13.34 -0.45
CA ALA A 321 -11.79 13.35 1.01
C ALA A 321 -12.63 12.25 1.69
N GLU A 322 -13.86 12.05 1.23
CA GLU A 322 -14.74 10.98 1.71
C GLU A 322 -14.15 9.59 1.40
N MET A 323 -13.66 9.34 0.18
CA MET A 323 -12.98 8.08 -0.19
C MET A 323 -11.78 7.78 0.72
N ARG A 324 -11.02 8.79 1.06
CA ARG A 324 -9.89 8.65 1.99
C ARG A 324 -10.36 8.29 3.41
N ASN A 325 -11.45 8.92 3.89
CA ASN A 325 -12.09 8.57 5.16
C ASN A 325 -12.67 7.15 5.12
N ASP A 326 -13.29 6.74 4.02
CA ASP A 326 -13.85 5.41 3.82
C ASP A 326 -12.75 4.34 3.90
N CYS A 327 -11.58 4.56 3.28
CA CYS A 327 -10.43 3.66 3.38
C CYS A 327 -9.95 3.51 4.82
N ALA A 328 -9.80 4.61 5.57
CA ALA A 328 -9.39 4.57 6.98
C ALA A 328 -10.44 3.87 7.85
N THR A 329 -11.73 4.13 7.63
CA THR A 329 -12.85 3.47 8.31
C THR A 329 -12.84 1.97 8.01
N ALA A 330 -12.64 1.58 6.76
CA ALA A 330 -12.60 0.19 6.35
C ALA A 330 -11.47 -0.58 7.05
N VAL A 331 -10.25 -0.02 7.07
CA VAL A 331 -9.10 -0.64 7.77
C VAL A 331 -9.39 -0.78 9.27
N ARG A 332 -10.04 0.21 9.89
CA ARG A 332 -10.49 0.13 11.28
C ARG A 332 -11.48 -1.03 11.50
N ARG A 333 -12.45 -1.21 10.61
CA ARG A 333 -13.43 -2.30 10.69
C ARG A 333 -12.76 -3.68 10.57
N LEU A 334 -11.79 -3.82 9.64
CA LEU A 334 -11.00 -5.05 9.50
C LEU A 334 -10.22 -5.35 10.77
N LEU A 335 -9.57 -4.35 11.36
CA LEU A 335 -8.84 -4.48 12.63
C LEU A 335 -9.77 -4.91 13.77
N GLU A 336 -10.91 -4.24 13.97
CA GLU A 336 -11.90 -4.55 15.01
C GLU A 336 -12.40 -6.01 14.90
N GLY A 337 -12.63 -6.50 13.68
CA GLY A 337 -13.00 -7.89 13.44
C GLY A 337 -11.91 -8.86 13.90
N VAL A 338 -10.64 -8.59 13.58
CA VAL A 338 -9.52 -9.44 14.00
C VAL A 338 -9.23 -9.32 15.50
N GLU A 339 -9.44 -8.17 16.13
CA GLU A 339 -9.35 -8.00 17.57
C GLU A 339 -10.33 -8.92 18.33
N ILE A 340 -11.55 -9.06 17.83
CA ILE A 340 -12.53 -10.01 18.40
C ILE A 340 -11.99 -11.44 18.30
N LEU A 341 -11.55 -11.88 17.11
CA LEU A 341 -11.01 -13.22 16.90
C LEU A 341 -9.78 -13.49 17.77
N PHE A 342 -8.91 -12.51 17.92
CA PHE A 342 -7.72 -12.60 18.77
C PHE A 342 -8.09 -12.83 20.23
N ARG A 343 -9.04 -12.06 20.79
CA ARG A 343 -9.51 -12.22 22.18
C ARG A 343 -10.12 -13.60 22.39
N GLU A 344 -10.94 -14.07 21.46
CA GLU A 344 -11.56 -15.41 21.52
C GLU A 344 -10.54 -16.55 21.32
N SER A 345 -9.38 -16.28 20.76
CA SER A 345 -8.28 -17.26 20.64
C SER A 345 -7.60 -17.56 21.99
N GLY A 346 -7.87 -16.75 23.03
CA GLY A 346 -7.34 -16.91 24.38
C GLY A 346 -5.82 -16.80 24.46
N ALA A 347 -5.20 -17.30 25.53
CA ALA A 347 -3.77 -17.17 25.80
C ALA A 347 -2.85 -17.71 24.69
N THR A 348 -3.29 -18.69 23.91
CA THR A 348 -2.51 -19.22 22.79
C THR A 348 -2.39 -18.21 21.64
N GLY A 349 -3.35 -17.29 21.51
CA GLY A 349 -3.34 -16.22 20.54
C GLY A 349 -2.18 -15.23 20.76
N VAL A 350 -1.71 -15.06 21.99
CA VAL A 350 -0.66 -14.08 22.38
C VAL A 350 0.75 -14.50 21.95
N ARG A 351 0.96 -15.79 21.61
CA ARG A 351 2.30 -16.29 21.25
C ARG A 351 2.80 -15.60 19.97
N THR A 352 4.08 -15.25 19.92
CA THR A 352 4.70 -14.68 18.72
C THR A 352 4.66 -15.61 17.50
N SER A 353 4.58 -16.92 17.73
CA SER A 353 4.39 -17.92 16.67
C SER A 353 2.93 -18.02 16.16
N SER A 354 1.96 -17.39 16.86
CA SER A 354 0.56 -17.45 16.48
C SER A 354 0.29 -16.62 15.21
N PRO A 355 -0.33 -17.20 14.16
CA PRO A 355 -0.80 -16.45 13.02
C PRO A 355 -1.80 -15.34 13.39
N MET A 356 -2.64 -15.57 14.42
CA MET A 356 -3.60 -14.60 14.90
C MET A 356 -2.92 -13.38 15.52
N ASN A 357 -1.84 -13.57 16.30
CA ASN A 357 -1.05 -12.47 16.85
C ASN A 357 -0.43 -11.62 15.72
N ARG A 358 0.15 -12.29 14.72
CA ARG A 358 0.73 -11.60 13.57
C ARG A 358 -0.32 -10.82 12.78
N ALA A 359 -1.49 -11.42 12.53
CA ALA A 359 -2.60 -10.75 11.84
C ALA A 359 -3.04 -9.48 12.57
N LEU A 360 -3.20 -9.56 13.90
CA LEU A 360 -3.56 -8.39 14.72
C LEU A 360 -2.48 -7.31 14.64
N ALA A 361 -1.22 -7.68 14.85
CA ALA A 361 -0.10 -6.73 14.84
C ALA A 361 0.08 -6.06 13.47
N ASP A 362 -0.04 -6.82 12.38
CA ASP A 362 0.05 -6.29 11.01
C ASP A 362 -1.09 -5.29 10.73
N LEU A 363 -2.34 -5.60 11.11
CA LEU A 363 -3.47 -4.68 10.95
C LEU A 363 -3.35 -3.44 11.84
N GLN A 364 -2.82 -3.55 13.06
CA GLN A 364 -2.52 -2.40 13.90
C GLN A 364 -1.48 -1.49 13.24
N ALA A 365 -0.45 -2.06 12.64
CA ALA A 365 0.56 -1.29 11.91
C ALA A 365 -0.05 -0.57 10.69
N ILE A 366 -0.88 -1.25 9.90
CA ILE A 366 -1.61 -0.64 8.76
C ILE A 366 -2.50 0.51 9.25
N ASN A 367 -3.31 0.29 10.29
CA ASN A 367 -4.22 1.29 10.85
C ASN A 367 -3.50 2.54 11.39
N ASN A 368 -2.23 2.42 11.80
CA ASN A 368 -1.41 3.54 12.26
C ASN A 368 -0.63 4.26 11.14
N HIS A 369 -0.71 3.79 9.89
CA HIS A 369 -0.11 4.50 8.77
C HIS A 369 -0.76 5.88 8.57
N GLY A 370 0.02 6.90 8.18
CA GLY A 370 -0.43 8.28 8.09
C GLY A 370 -1.69 8.49 7.24
N LEU A 371 -1.83 7.76 6.12
CA LEU A 371 -3.03 7.80 5.28
C LEU A 371 -4.22 7.05 5.88
N MET A 372 -4.01 6.13 6.84
CA MET A 372 -5.05 5.28 7.46
C MET A 372 -5.44 5.75 8.86
N LYS A 373 -4.81 6.80 9.39
CA LYS A 373 -5.14 7.35 10.71
C LYS A 373 -6.57 7.87 10.71
N LEU A 374 -7.49 7.13 11.36
CA LEU A 374 -8.93 7.39 11.26
C LEU A 374 -9.30 8.79 11.73
N GLU A 375 -8.79 9.21 12.89
CA GLU A 375 -9.13 10.50 13.49
C GLU A 375 -8.71 11.68 12.58
N THR A 376 -7.55 11.59 11.93
CA THR A 376 -7.06 12.61 10.98
C THR A 376 -7.96 12.68 9.73
N ASN A 377 -8.39 11.51 9.22
CA ASN A 377 -9.28 11.47 8.06
C ASN A 377 -10.68 11.97 8.39
N GLN A 378 -11.21 11.63 9.58
CA GLN A 378 -12.50 12.14 10.06
C GLN A 378 -12.47 13.65 10.29
N GLU A 379 -11.40 14.20 10.86
CA GLU A 379 -11.24 15.65 11.03
C GLU A 379 -11.23 16.35 9.68
N MET A 380 -10.39 15.90 8.74
CA MET A 380 -10.30 16.45 7.38
C MET A 380 -11.68 16.46 6.70
N TYR A 381 -12.35 15.31 6.67
CA TYR A 381 -13.66 15.17 6.02
C TYR A 381 -14.75 15.99 6.73
N GLY A 382 -14.77 15.97 8.09
CA GLY A 382 -15.72 16.77 8.89
C GLY A 382 -15.56 18.27 8.67
N ARG A 383 -14.32 18.78 8.53
CA ARG A 383 -14.06 20.18 8.18
C ARG A 383 -14.70 20.55 6.84
N LEU A 384 -14.49 19.72 5.83
CA LEU A 384 -15.07 19.96 4.48
C LEU A 384 -16.59 19.91 4.48
N LEU A 385 -17.22 19.01 5.25
CA LEU A 385 -18.69 18.98 5.43
C LEU A 385 -19.25 20.25 6.07
N LEU A 386 -18.44 20.94 6.89
CA LEU A 386 -18.79 22.23 7.51
C LEU A 386 -18.39 23.44 6.65
N GLY A 387 -17.87 23.23 5.44
CA GLY A 387 -17.40 24.29 4.54
C GLY A 387 -16.13 24.97 5.01
N LEU A 388 -15.31 24.31 5.86
CA LEU A 388 -14.03 24.78 6.31
C LEU A 388 -12.91 24.28 5.40
N GLU A 389 -11.80 25.01 5.32
CA GLU A 389 -10.60 24.57 4.59
C GLU A 389 -10.04 23.27 5.21
N PRO A 390 -9.52 22.34 4.38
CA PRO A 390 -8.88 21.14 4.89
C PRO A 390 -7.59 21.47 5.67
N ASN A 391 -7.25 20.60 6.61
CA ASN A 391 -6.00 20.71 7.39
C ASN A 391 -4.81 19.97 6.75
N THR A 392 -4.96 19.47 5.54
CA THR A 392 -3.93 18.79 4.75
C THR A 392 -4.13 19.04 3.26
N PRO A 393 -3.05 19.18 2.47
CA PRO A 393 -3.14 19.28 1.02
C PRO A 393 -3.38 17.93 0.33
N LEU A 394 -3.27 16.81 1.04
CA LEU A 394 -3.38 15.46 0.47
C LEU A 394 -4.84 15.01 0.38
N ILE A 395 -5.57 15.48 -0.65
CA ILE A 395 -6.98 15.14 -0.92
C ILE A 395 -7.19 14.73 -2.38
#